data_f2ec7f85e1548a98d8b8741d38d821b9
#
_entry.id   f2ec7f85e1548a98d8b8741d38d821b9
#
_cell.length_a   1.000
_cell.length_b   1.000
_cell.length_c   1.000
_cell.angle_alpha   90.00
_cell.angle_beta   90.00
_cell.angle_gamma   90.00
#
_symmetry.space_group_name_H-M   'P 1'
#
loop_
_entity.id
_entity.type
_entity.pdbx_description
1 polymer ?
#
loop_
_entity_poly.entity_id
_entity_poly.type
_entity_poly.pdbx_seq_one_letter_code
_entity_poly.pdbx_strand_id
1 'polypeptide(L)'
;MFYNYRGTKGPAHCLPFESGRYFAVLALVFMLISAMTTVGKTQEPLLNEQKKVIVLDPGHGGHDQGARGPEGTLEKTITLSLARLIATELENKYTVVLTRSDDYRLNIPSRTATANHLEADLFISLHTGGSFLHKANGITIFYCKEIAAAPLTFDPDQSKPLKSGNAQTPWKNIQSQHQATGKVLAQLIQNCINEHPGFVKSKVQGAPLMVLEGADMPALLIEIGYLTNPAEEKKLNDTSMLSGLAEGICKGIDNFFSKNDHEQFIDSILHE
;
A
#
# COMPACT_ATOMS: atom_id res chain seq x y z
N MET A 1 -81.29 83.49 17.30
CA MET A 1 -81.23 83.81 15.87
C MET A 1 -80.65 82.58 15.16
N PHE A 2 -81.42 81.98 14.33
CA PHE A 2 -81.20 80.69 13.70
C PHE A 2 -80.22 80.82 12.54
N TYR A 3 -79.32 79.80 12.34
CA TYR A 3 -78.90 79.42 11.02
C TYR A 3 -78.62 77.95 10.95
N ASN A 4 -79.42 77.23 10.15
CA ASN A 4 -79.29 75.85 9.70
C ASN A 4 -78.17 75.77 8.65
N TYR A 5 -77.29 74.76 8.75
CA TYR A 5 -76.48 74.34 7.61
C TYR A 5 -76.66 72.84 7.38
N ARG A 6 -77.32 72.52 6.28
CA ARG A 6 -77.40 71.14 5.75
C ARG A 6 -76.12 70.83 5.00
N GLY A 7 -75.41 69.89 5.46
CA GLY A 7 -74.28 69.28 4.72
C GLY A 7 -74.69 67.98 4.06
N THR A 8 -74.62 67.95 2.74
CA THR A 8 -74.89 66.78 1.88
C THR A 8 -73.77 65.73 2.01
N LYS A 9 -74.16 64.48 2.31
CA LYS A 9 -73.28 63.34 2.26
C LYS A 9 -73.12 62.84 0.81
N GLY A 10 -71.90 62.94 0.23
CA GLY A 10 -71.53 62.27 -1.01
C GLY A 10 -71.21 60.79 -0.79
N PRO A 11 -71.38 59.96 -1.78
CA PRO A 11 -71.20 58.55 -1.64
C PRO A 11 -69.67 58.17 -1.55
N ALA A 12 -69.30 57.38 -0.55
CA ALA A 12 -67.98 56.81 -0.41
C ALA A 12 -67.79 55.73 -1.49
N HIS A 13 -66.92 55.99 -2.44
CA HIS A 13 -66.43 54.95 -3.35
C HIS A 13 -65.45 54.04 -2.62
N CYS A 14 -65.87 52.85 -2.23
CA CYS A 14 -64.97 51.75 -1.86
C CYS A 14 -64.36 51.19 -3.14
N LEU A 15 -63.05 51.39 -3.32
CA LEU A 15 -62.28 50.69 -4.34
C LEU A 15 -62.17 49.27 -3.92
N PRO A 16 -62.40 48.29 -4.79
CA PRO A 16 -62.18 46.89 -4.45
C PRO A 16 -60.67 46.65 -4.29
N PHE A 17 -60.27 46.18 -3.11
CA PHE A 17 -58.88 45.74 -2.83
C PHE A 17 -58.61 44.44 -3.60
N GLU A 18 -57.87 44.53 -4.72
CA GLU A 18 -57.49 43.40 -5.55
C GLU A 18 -56.43 42.55 -4.83
N SER A 19 -56.78 41.81 -3.76
CA SER A 19 -55.92 40.96 -2.97
C SER A 19 -55.41 39.76 -3.75
N GLY A 20 -56.11 39.31 -4.79
CA GLY A 20 -55.78 38.15 -5.57
C GLY A 20 -54.47 38.26 -6.41
N ARG A 21 -54.16 39.47 -6.90
CA ARG A 21 -53.00 39.72 -7.75
C ARG A 21 -51.69 39.68 -6.95
N TYR A 22 -51.72 40.15 -5.71
CA TYR A 22 -50.54 40.12 -4.83
C TYR A 22 -50.24 38.71 -4.32
N PHE A 23 -51.26 37.89 -4.08
CA PHE A 23 -51.06 36.46 -3.72
C PHE A 23 -50.45 35.69 -4.84
N ALA A 24 -50.86 35.91 -6.09
CA ALA A 24 -50.26 35.24 -7.24
C ALA A 24 -48.77 35.60 -7.45
N VAL A 25 -48.42 36.89 -7.29
CA VAL A 25 -47.05 37.37 -7.41
C VAL A 25 -46.18 36.84 -6.28
N LEU A 26 -46.66 36.83 -5.01
CA LEU A 26 -45.95 36.25 -3.87
C LEU A 26 -45.73 34.74 -4.02
N ALA A 27 -46.73 33.98 -4.52
CA ALA A 27 -46.62 32.57 -4.78
C ALA A 27 -45.57 32.27 -5.88
N LEU A 28 -45.52 33.08 -6.93
CA LEU A 28 -44.56 32.95 -8.03
C LEU A 28 -43.14 33.29 -7.59
N VAL A 29 -42.93 34.29 -6.74
CA VAL A 29 -41.65 34.65 -6.14
C VAL A 29 -41.19 33.53 -5.18
N PHE A 30 -42.11 32.97 -4.38
CA PHE A 30 -41.76 31.85 -3.48
C PHE A 30 -41.38 30.59 -4.26
N MET A 31 -42.07 30.32 -5.38
CA MET A 31 -41.74 29.19 -6.27
C MET A 31 -40.39 29.37 -6.97
N LEU A 32 -40.04 30.61 -7.36
CA LEU A 32 -38.74 30.94 -7.95
C LEU A 32 -37.61 30.84 -6.92
N ILE A 33 -37.84 31.26 -5.69
CA ILE A 33 -36.84 31.14 -4.59
C ILE A 33 -36.66 29.66 -4.23
N SER A 34 -37.74 28.85 -4.18
CA SER A 34 -37.70 27.43 -3.91
C SER A 34 -36.99 26.65 -5.03
N ALA A 35 -37.09 27.08 -6.28
CA ALA A 35 -36.35 26.49 -7.41
C ALA A 35 -34.85 26.82 -7.39
N MET A 36 -34.46 27.96 -6.81
CA MET A 36 -33.04 28.34 -6.67
C MET A 36 -32.32 27.58 -5.54
N THR A 37 -33.04 27.02 -4.55
CA THR A 37 -32.44 26.28 -3.44
C THR A 37 -32.16 24.81 -3.77
N THR A 38 -32.64 24.31 -4.92
CA THR A 38 -32.36 22.93 -5.36
C THR A 38 -31.15 22.78 -6.30
N VAL A 39 -30.51 23.89 -6.68
CA VAL A 39 -29.27 23.85 -7.50
C VAL A 39 -28.07 24.08 -6.58
N GLY A 40 -27.78 23.13 -5.76
CA GLY A 40 -26.64 23.20 -4.84
C GLY A 40 -26.31 21.89 -4.15
N LYS A 41 -26.59 20.73 -4.75
CA LYS A 41 -25.73 19.58 -4.53
C LYS A 41 -24.48 19.87 -5.33
N THR A 42 -23.55 20.64 -4.75
CA THR A 42 -22.14 20.49 -5.10
C THR A 42 -21.86 19.01 -5.02
N GLN A 43 -21.75 18.34 -6.17
CA GLN A 43 -20.95 17.13 -6.24
C GLN A 43 -19.63 17.56 -5.61
N GLU A 44 -19.35 17.04 -4.42
CA GLU A 44 -17.99 17.06 -3.92
C GLU A 44 -17.14 16.58 -5.10
N PRO A 45 -16.07 17.29 -5.45
CA PRO A 45 -15.16 16.77 -6.45
C PRO A 45 -14.85 15.38 -5.94
N LEU A 46 -15.18 14.35 -6.74
CA LEU A 46 -14.63 13.01 -6.57
C LEU A 46 -13.14 13.26 -6.45
N LEU A 47 -12.64 13.34 -5.21
CA LEU A 47 -11.22 13.25 -4.95
C LEU A 47 -10.85 11.97 -5.67
N ASN A 48 -10.21 12.11 -6.80
CA ASN A 48 -9.63 10.99 -7.53
C ASN A 48 -8.60 10.46 -6.53
N GLU A 49 -9.01 9.51 -5.67
CA GLU A 49 -8.11 8.89 -4.71
C GLU A 49 -6.99 8.30 -5.54
N GLN A 50 -5.85 8.97 -5.49
CA GLN A 50 -4.69 8.53 -6.23
C GLN A 50 -4.40 7.09 -5.79
N LYS A 51 -4.44 6.16 -6.75
CA LYS A 51 -4.19 4.76 -6.45
C LYS A 51 -2.85 4.62 -5.75
N LYS A 52 -2.80 3.81 -4.70
CA LYS A 52 -1.55 3.43 -4.04
C LYS A 52 -0.58 2.81 -5.03
N VAL A 53 0.69 3.16 -4.92
CA VAL A 53 1.76 2.68 -5.80
C VAL A 53 2.49 1.52 -5.13
N ILE A 54 2.49 0.37 -5.78
CA ILE A 54 3.18 -0.85 -5.32
C ILE A 54 4.31 -1.16 -6.29
N VAL A 55 5.53 -1.27 -5.79
CA VAL A 55 6.65 -1.72 -6.58
C VAL A 55 6.98 -3.17 -6.23
N LEU A 56 6.92 -4.03 -7.24
CA LEU A 56 7.33 -5.42 -7.17
C LEU A 56 8.73 -5.56 -7.78
N ASP A 57 9.61 -6.22 -7.06
CA ASP A 57 10.99 -6.43 -7.47
C ASP A 57 11.27 -7.92 -7.70
N PRO A 58 11.13 -8.43 -8.94
CA PRO A 58 11.54 -9.79 -9.26
C PRO A 58 13.05 -9.92 -9.12
N GLY A 59 13.52 -10.72 -8.17
CA GLY A 59 14.95 -10.93 -7.91
C GLY A 59 15.72 -11.40 -9.15
N HIS A 60 17.04 -11.08 -9.18
CA HIS A 60 17.95 -11.48 -10.26
C HIS A 60 17.60 -10.91 -11.64
N GLY A 61 18.03 -11.58 -12.74
CA GLY A 61 17.76 -11.21 -14.14
C GLY A 61 19.02 -11.14 -15.01
N GLY A 62 18.86 -11.32 -16.31
CA GLY A 62 19.94 -11.36 -17.29
C GLY A 62 20.92 -12.51 -16.99
N HIS A 63 22.20 -12.20 -16.86
CA HIS A 63 23.24 -13.19 -16.52
C HIS A 63 23.25 -13.62 -15.05
N ASP A 64 22.60 -12.84 -14.16
CA ASP A 64 22.35 -13.23 -12.77
C ASP A 64 21.13 -14.15 -12.72
N GLN A 65 21.39 -15.46 -12.62
CA GLN A 65 20.33 -16.47 -12.66
C GLN A 65 19.66 -16.71 -11.31
N GLY A 66 20.29 -16.29 -10.21
CA GLY A 66 19.89 -16.65 -8.87
C GLY A 66 20.12 -18.13 -8.56
N ALA A 67 19.33 -18.69 -7.66
CA ALA A 67 19.33 -20.11 -7.37
C ALA A 67 18.91 -20.92 -8.60
N ARG A 68 19.46 -22.14 -8.71
CA ARG A 68 19.12 -23.11 -9.75
C ARG A 68 18.60 -24.40 -9.11
N GLY A 69 17.45 -24.84 -9.54
CA GLY A 69 16.87 -26.12 -9.15
C GLY A 69 17.58 -27.33 -9.79
N PRO A 70 17.44 -28.53 -9.22
CA PRO A 70 18.00 -29.74 -9.78
C PRO A 70 17.52 -30.09 -11.19
N GLU A 71 16.28 -29.71 -11.54
CA GLU A 71 15.73 -29.92 -12.89
C GLU A 71 16.07 -28.75 -13.85
N GLY A 72 16.81 -27.75 -13.37
CA GLY A 72 17.31 -26.65 -14.18
C GLY A 72 16.47 -25.39 -14.13
N THR A 73 15.43 -25.34 -13.32
CA THR A 73 14.63 -24.14 -13.10
C THR A 73 15.48 -23.01 -12.54
N LEU A 74 15.28 -21.79 -13.03
CA LEU A 74 16.04 -20.61 -12.60
C LEU A 74 15.19 -19.68 -11.74
N GLU A 75 15.76 -19.19 -10.66
CA GLU A 75 15.09 -18.25 -9.75
C GLU A 75 14.55 -17.02 -10.49
N LYS A 76 15.37 -16.40 -11.34
CA LYS A 76 14.97 -15.22 -12.12
C LYS A 76 13.68 -15.40 -12.93
N THR A 77 13.39 -16.63 -13.37
CA THR A 77 12.19 -16.98 -14.14
C THR A 77 10.98 -17.09 -13.24
N ILE A 78 11.11 -17.78 -12.12
CA ILE A 78 10.04 -17.98 -11.15
C ILE A 78 9.62 -16.64 -10.53
N THR A 79 10.59 -15.82 -10.10
CA THR A 79 10.31 -14.53 -9.48
C THR A 79 9.61 -13.56 -10.43
N LEU A 80 10.00 -13.54 -11.72
CA LEU A 80 9.33 -12.72 -12.73
C LEU A 80 7.91 -13.22 -13.02
N SER A 81 7.72 -14.55 -13.10
CA SER A 81 6.40 -15.14 -13.31
C SER A 81 5.44 -14.78 -12.16
N LEU A 82 5.88 -14.92 -10.91
CA LEU A 82 5.08 -14.55 -9.75
C LEU A 82 4.78 -13.05 -9.70
N ALA A 83 5.77 -12.19 -9.96
CA ALA A 83 5.56 -10.75 -9.98
C ALA A 83 4.49 -10.33 -11.01
N ARG A 84 4.47 -10.97 -12.18
CA ARG A 84 3.45 -10.72 -13.20
C ARG A 84 2.05 -11.17 -12.75
N LEU A 85 1.93 -12.32 -12.09
CA LEU A 85 0.66 -12.79 -11.53
C LEU A 85 0.12 -11.79 -10.48
N ILE A 86 0.96 -11.38 -9.53
CA ILE A 86 0.59 -10.38 -8.52
C ILE A 86 0.19 -9.06 -9.19
N ALA A 87 0.95 -8.58 -10.17
CA ALA A 87 0.64 -7.33 -10.87
C ALA A 87 -0.72 -7.39 -11.57
N THR A 88 -1.01 -8.47 -12.27
CA THR A 88 -2.31 -8.66 -12.96
C THR A 88 -3.47 -8.66 -11.98
N GLU A 89 -3.32 -9.26 -10.81
CA GLU A 89 -4.37 -9.33 -9.80
C GLU A 89 -4.64 -7.98 -9.13
N LEU A 90 -3.59 -7.16 -8.95
CA LEU A 90 -3.67 -5.89 -8.24
C LEU A 90 -3.95 -4.67 -9.13
N GLU A 91 -3.72 -4.72 -10.46
CA GLU A 91 -3.76 -3.56 -11.36
C GLU A 91 -5.08 -2.79 -11.38
N ASN A 92 -6.19 -3.45 -11.08
CA ASN A 92 -7.51 -2.80 -11.01
C ASN A 92 -7.63 -1.86 -9.81
N LYS A 93 -6.95 -2.16 -8.69
CA LYS A 93 -7.03 -1.42 -7.42
C LYS A 93 -5.86 -0.46 -7.22
N TYR A 94 -4.66 -0.86 -7.64
CA TYR A 94 -3.40 -0.18 -7.37
C TYR A 94 -2.66 0.18 -8.65
N THR A 95 -1.71 1.09 -8.55
CA THR A 95 -0.69 1.28 -9.57
C THR A 95 0.47 0.33 -9.29
N VAL A 96 0.63 -0.72 -10.10
CA VAL A 96 1.67 -1.72 -9.88
C VAL A 96 2.79 -1.54 -10.88
N VAL A 97 4.02 -1.42 -10.41
CA VAL A 97 5.22 -1.29 -11.24
C VAL A 97 6.21 -2.40 -10.89
N LEU A 98 6.76 -3.04 -11.89
CA LEU A 98 7.83 -4.01 -11.74
C LEU A 98 9.19 -3.32 -11.93
N THR A 99 10.17 -3.61 -11.06
CA THR A 99 11.54 -3.10 -11.26
C THR A 99 12.16 -3.62 -12.55
N ARG A 100 11.81 -4.84 -12.96
CA ARG A 100 12.07 -5.40 -14.28
C ARG A 100 10.83 -6.15 -14.79
N SER A 101 10.49 -5.89 -16.03
CA SER A 101 9.40 -6.56 -16.74
C SER A 101 9.86 -7.69 -17.66
N ASP A 102 11.17 -7.85 -17.83
CA ASP A 102 11.80 -8.83 -18.72
C ASP A 102 13.11 -9.37 -18.14
N ASP A 103 13.82 -10.23 -18.89
CA ASP A 103 15.05 -10.88 -18.46
C ASP A 103 16.28 -9.97 -18.66
N TYR A 104 16.42 -8.97 -17.82
CA TYR A 104 17.62 -8.14 -17.74
C TYR A 104 18.08 -7.94 -16.30
N ARG A 105 19.38 -7.67 -16.12
CA ARG A 105 19.97 -7.46 -14.80
C ARG A 105 19.75 -6.04 -14.31
N LEU A 106 19.35 -5.94 -13.03
CA LEU A 106 19.40 -4.70 -12.26
C LEU A 106 20.37 -4.85 -11.08
N ASN A 107 21.14 -3.82 -10.80
CA ASN A 107 21.90 -3.78 -9.55
C ASN A 107 20.97 -3.53 -8.36
N ILE A 108 21.41 -3.92 -7.16
CA ILE A 108 20.60 -3.82 -5.93
C ILE A 108 20.15 -2.36 -5.66
N PRO A 109 21.04 -1.34 -5.70
CA PRO A 109 20.60 0.04 -5.43
C PRO A 109 19.57 0.58 -6.41
N SER A 110 19.57 0.14 -7.67
CA SER A 110 18.59 0.60 -8.66
C SER A 110 17.18 0.09 -8.37
N ARG A 111 17.02 -1.02 -7.63
CA ARG A 111 15.73 -1.60 -7.29
C ARG A 111 14.95 -0.69 -6.34
N THR A 112 15.54 -0.32 -5.21
CA THR A 112 14.93 0.62 -4.26
C THR A 112 14.89 2.05 -4.79
N ALA A 113 15.88 2.48 -5.61
CA ALA A 113 15.83 3.78 -6.26
C ALA A 113 14.62 3.94 -7.18
N THR A 114 14.21 2.88 -7.89
CA THR A 114 12.96 2.88 -8.68
C THR A 114 11.75 3.11 -7.80
N ALA A 115 11.64 2.43 -6.67
CA ALA A 115 10.52 2.58 -5.75
C ALA A 115 10.48 3.99 -5.13
N ASN A 116 11.62 4.52 -4.71
CA ASN A 116 11.72 5.87 -4.16
C ASN A 116 11.36 6.95 -5.19
N HIS A 117 11.82 6.78 -6.44
CA HIS A 117 11.50 7.73 -7.52
C HIS A 117 10.00 7.79 -7.85
N LEU A 118 9.31 6.68 -7.67
CA LEU A 118 7.87 6.55 -7.89
C LEU A 118 7.06 6.94 -6.65
N GLU A 119 7.71 7.34 -5.56
CA GLU A 119 7.06 7.60 -4.27
C GLU A 119 6.13 6.44 -3.87
N ALA A 120 6.65 5.21 -4.00
CA ALA A 120 5.85 4.01 -3.80
C ALA A 120 5.36 3.90 -2.35
N ASP A 121 4.13 3.44 -2.18
CA ASP A 121 3.55 3.13 -0.87
C ASP A 121 4.06 1.79 -0.31
N LEU A 122 4.60 0.92 -1.20
CA LEU A 122 5.05 -0.43 -0.88
C LEU A 122 6.14 -0.91 -1.82
N PHE A 123 7.17 -1.59 -1.27
CA PHE A 123 8.19 -2.31 -2.04
C PHE A 123 8.25 -3.78 -1.61
N ILE A 124 8.09 -4.71 -2.55
CA ILE A 124 8.17 -6.15 -2.29
C ILE A 124 9.15 -6.80 -3.25
N SER A 125 10.28 -7.29 -2.71
CA SER A 125 11.26 -8.07 -3.45
C SER A 125 10.92 -9.56 -3.35
N LEU A 126 10.88 -10.25 -4.50
CA LEU A 126 10.50 -11.66 -4.62
C LEU A 126 11.74 -12.48 -4.94
N HIS A 127 12.00 -13.49 -4.12
CA HIS A 127 13.17 -14.38 -4.22
C HIS A 127 12.80 -15.84 -3.98
N THR A 128 13.73 -16.74 -4.29
CA THR A 128 13.71 -18.14 -3.85
C THR A 128 14.98 -18.46 -3.10
N GLY A 129 14.85 -19.17 -1.98
CA GLY A 129 16.02 -19.60 -1.20
C GLY A 129 16.86 -20.64 -1.91
N GLY A 130 18.17 -20.62 -1.63
CA GLY A 130 19.12 -21.66 -1.97
C GLY A 130 19.66 -22.34 -0.70
N SER A 131 19.81 -23.67 -0.72
CA SER A 131 20.40 -24.41 0.39
C SER A 131 21.33 -25.48 -0.13
N PHE A 132 22.57 -25.54 0.37
CA PHE A 132 23.56 -26.55 0.00
C PHE A 132 23.11 -27.98 0.36
N LEU A 133 22.28 -28.13 1.38
CA LEU A 133 21.81 -29.47 1.79
C LEU A 133 20.55 -29.91 1.02
N HIS A 134 20.00 -29.07 0.15
CA HIS A 134 18.79 -29.36 -0.65
C HIS A 134 17.56 -29.81 0.17
N LYS A 135 17.53 -29.52 1.48
CA LYS A 135 16.47 -29.93 2.42
C LYS A 135 15.63 -28.80 2.96
N ALA A 136 16.14 -27.56 2.85
CA ALA A 136 15.39 -26.41 3.30
C ALA A 136 14.09 -26.27 2.48
N ASN A 137 13.02 -25.85 3.13
CA ASN A 137 11.70 -25.72 2.52
C ASN A 137 10.87 -24.63 3.24
N GLY A 138 9.80 -24.22 2.60
CA GLY A 138 8.82 -23.29 3.13
C GLY A 138 9.11 -21.85 2.78
N ILE A 139 8.17 -20.97 3.12
CA ILE A 139 8.17 -19.55 2.78
C ILE A 139 8.69 -18.74 3.95
N THR A 140 9.56 -17.75 3.67
CA THR A 140 10.02 -16.81 4.68
C THR A 140 9.80 -15.38 4.20
N ILE A 141 9.13 -14.58 5.00
CA ILE A 141 8.88 -13.16 4.72
C ILE A 141 9.81 -12.36 5.61
N PHE A 142 10.70 -11.61 4.99
CA PHE A 142 11.65 -10.77 5.70
C PHE A 142 11.21 -9.31 5.66
N TYR A 143 11.27 -8.65 6.82
CA TYR A 143 11.21 -7.19 6.92
C TYR A 143 12.59 -6.65 7.32
N CYS A 144 12.88 -5.40 6.98
CA CYS A 144 14.16 -4.80 7.35
C CYS A 144 14.23 -4.59 8.87
N LYS A 145 15.25 -5.19 9.49
CA LYS A 145 15.59 -4.98 10.90
C LYS A 145 17.09 -4.77 11.00
N GLU A 146 17.48 -3.61 11.51
CA GLU A 146 18.88 -3.37 11.81
C GLU A 146 19.35 -4.32 12.91
N ILE A 147 20.48 -4.97 12.67
CA ILE A 147 21.21 -5.59 13.77
C ILE A 147 21.93 -4.44 14.46
N ALA A 148 21.60 -4.19 15.73
CA ALA A 148 22.38 -3.28 16.55
C ALA A 148 23.85 -3.70 16.40
N ALA A 149 24.65 -2.87 15.74
CA ALA A 149 26.07 -3.10 15.65
C ALA A 149 26.58 -3.21 17.09
N ALA A 150 27.04 -4.40 17.50
CA ALA A 150 27.80 -4.48 18.73
C ALA A 150 28.91 -3.45 18.60
N PRO A 151 29.13 -2.59 19.60
CA PRO A 151 30.21 -1.62 19.51
C PRO A 151 31.49 -2.39 19.29
N LEU A 152 32.03 -2.27 18.08
CA LEU A 152 33.39 -2.77 17.79
C LEU A 152 34.36 -1.86 18.53
N THR A 153 34.40 -1.95 19.84
CA THR A 153 35.40 -1.34 20.68
C THR A 153 36.29 -2.44 21.24
N PHE A 154 37.28 -2.84 20.49
CA PHE A 154 38.48 -3.38 21.03
C PHE A 154 39.65 -2.56 20.50
N ASP A 155 39.87 -1.42 21.15
CA ASP A 155 41.18 -0.82 21.15
C ASP A 155 41.67 -0.85 22.61
N PRO A 156 42.62 -1.73 22.94
CA PRO A 156 43.14 -1.84 24.32
C PRO A 156 43.91 -0.61 24.78
N ASP A 157 44.19 0.37 23.93
CA ASP A 157 45.07 1.50 24.21
C ASP A 157 44.43 2.89 24.13
N GLN A 158 43.10 3.00 24.01
CA GLN A 158 42.44 4.27 24.00
C GLN A 158 41.56 4.48 25.24
N SER A 159 42.15 5.17 26.21
CA SER A 159 41.44 5.73 27.39
C SER A 159 40.50 6.89 27.07
N LYS A 160 40.11 7.12 25.84
CA LYS A 160 39.09 8.07 25.41
C LYS A 160 38.04 7.34 24.57
N PRO A 161 36.71 7.49 24.90
CA PRO A 161 35.69 7.02 24.00
C PRO A 161 35.90 7.73 22.67
N LEU A 162 36.20 6.96 21.61
CA LEU A 162 36.01 7.44 20.26
C LEU A 162 34.60 7.96 20.21
N LYS A 163 34.44 9.28 20.09
CA LYS A 163 33.16 9.83 19.62
C LYS A 163 32.92 9.14 18.30
N SER A 164 32.10 8.09 18.32
CA SER A 164 31.51 7.54 17.14
C SER A 164 30.97 8.73 16.37
N GLY A 165 31.72 9.15 15.35
CA GLY A 165 31.23 10.16 14.46
C GLY A 165 29.94 9.56 13.92
N ASN A 166 28.81 10.10 14.34
CA ASN A 166 27.47 9.81 13.81
C ASN A 166 27.37 10.31 12.36
N ALA A 167 28.22 9.76 11.50
CA ALA A 167 27.95 9.70 10.07
C ALA A 167 27.25 8.37 9.79
N GLN A 168 26.13 8.13 10.48
CA GLN A 168 25.13 7.22 9.92
C GLN A 168 24.74 7.85 8.60
N THR A 169 25.08 7.16 7.50
CA THR A 169 24.63 7.56 6.19
C THR A 169 23.10 7.72 6.27
N PRO A 170 22.53 8.86 5.85
CA PRO A 170 21.09 9.09 5.95
C PRO A 170 20.25 7.91 5.45
N TRP A 171 20.76 7.20 4.47
CA TRP A 171 20.15 6.03 3.84
C TRP A 171 19.95 4.81 4.75
N LYS A 172 20.83 4.56 5.72
CA LYS A 172 20.69 3.43 6.67
C LYS A 172 19.55 3.63 7.65
N ASN A 173 19.19 4.88 7.95
CA ASN A 173 18.12 5.17 8.91
C ASN A 173 16.73 5.23 8.26
N ILE A 174 16.62 5.33 6.94
CA ILE A 174 15.33 5.46 6.27
C ILE A 174 14.45 4.26 6.58
N GLN A 175 14.97 3.04 6.42
CA GLN A 175 14.20 1.83 6.69
C GLN A 175 13.82 1.61 8.17
N SER A 176 14.56 2.19 9.11
CA SER A 176 14.22 2.06 10.54
C SER A 176 12.85 2.68 10.86
N GLN A 177 12.46 3.74 10.14
CA GLN A 177 11.15 4.37 10.26
C GLN A 177 10.01 3.44 9.82
N HIS A 178 10.28 2.56 8.87
CA HIS A 178 9.29 1.66 8.27
C HIS A 178 9.32 0.24 8.89
N GLN A 179 10.21 -0.02 9.86
CA GLN A 179 10.39 -1.36 10.42
C GLN A 179 9.10 -1.94 11.03
N ALA A 180 8.40 -1.15 11.85
CA ALA A 180 7.15 -1.58 12.49
C ALA A 180 6.08 -1.87 11.44
N THR A 181 5.87 -0.95 10.50
CA THR A 181 4.90 -1.08 9.41
C THR A 181 5.25 -2.25 8.48
N GLY A 182 6.53 -2.45 8.18
CA GLY A 182 7.01 -3.61 7.42
C GLY A 182 6.73 -4.94 8.14
N LYS A 183 6.92 -4.99 9.46
CA LYS A 183 6.57 -6.18 10.27
C LYS A 183 5.07 -6.48 10.19
N VAL A 184 4.20 -5.46 10.33
CA VAL A 184 2.74 -5.61 10.20
C VAL A 184 2.36 -6.17 8.84
N LEU A 185 2.87 -5.58 7.76
CA LEU A 185 2.63 -6.07 6.40
C LEU A 185 3.07 -7.54 6.24
N ALA A 186 4.26 -7.89 6.74
CA ALA A 186 4.77 -9.26 6.68
C ALA A 186 3.83 -10.25 7.38
N GLN A 187 3.26 -9.89 8.53
CA GLN A 187 2.33 -10.73 9.27
C GLN A 187 0.98 -10.86 8.58
N LEU A 188 0.45 -9.79 7.96
CA LEU A 188 -0.78 -9.84 7.18
C LEU A 188 -0.63 -10.77 5.98
N ILE A 189 0.47 -10.65 5.22
CA ILE A 189 0.77 -11.55 4.11
C ILE A 189 0.94 -13.00 4.61
N GLN A 190 1.67 -13.19 5.71
CA GLN A 190 1.85 -14.51 6.34
C GLN A 190 0.51 -15.17 6.65
N ASN A 191 -0.40 -14.46 7.28
CA ASN A 191 -1.71 -14.99 7.65
C ASN A 191 -2.48 -15.45 6.42
N CYS A 192 -2.52 -14.63 5.37
CA CYS A 192 -3.21 -14.98 4.13
C CYS A 192 -2.59 -16.17 3.40
N ILE A 193 -1.24 -16.26 3.33
CA ILE A 193 -0.55 -17.42 2.76
C ILE A 193 -0.85 -18.69 3.57
N ASN A 194 -0.86 -18.60 4.90
CA ASN A 194 -1.09 -19.74 5.79
C ASN A 194 -2.54 -20.27 5.77
N GLU A 195 -3.49 -19.48 5.28
CA GLU A 195 -4.87 -19.92 5.04
C GLU A 195 -4.99 -20.86 3.83
N HIS A 196 -4.02 -20.82 2.90
CA HIS A 196 -4.06 -21.67 1.71
C HIS A 196 -3.60 -23.10 2.05
N PRO A 197 -4.42 -24.13 1.79
CA PRO A 197 -4.16 -25.51 2.25
C PRO A 197 -2.94 -26.20 1.61
N GLY A 198 -2.43 -25.65 0.50
CA GLY A 198 -1.28 -26.21 -0.23
C GLY A 198 0.10 -25.75 0.28
N PHE A 199 0.15 -24.74 1.16
CA PHE A 199 1.42 -24.19 1.63
C PHE A 199 1.83 -24.71 3.01
N VAL A 200 3.14 -24.89 3.18
CA VAL A 200 3.75 -25.09 4.51
C VAL A 200 3.66 -23.75 5.25
N LYS A 201 3.48 -23.80 6.57
CA LYS A 201 3.45 -22.59 7.39
C LYS A 201 4.65 -21.69 7.10
N SER A 202 4.37 -20.46 6.72
CA SER A 202 5.38 -19.44 6.45
C SER A 202 5.95 -18.86 7.75
N LYS A 203 7.11 -18.18 7.65
CA LYS A 203 7.78 -17.52 8.78
C LYS A 203 7.93 -16.03 8.48
N VAL A 204 7.84 -15.20 9.51
CA VAL A 204 8.23 -13.77 9.46
C VAL A 204 9.52 -13.59 10.24
N GLN A 205 10.50 -12.92 9.63
CA GLN A 205 11.82 -12.71 10.22
C GLN A 205 12.34 -11.30 9.91
N GLY A 206 12.91 -10.64 10.92
CA GLY A 206 13.65 -9.39 10.72
C GLY A 206 15.10 -9.68 10.34
N ALA A 207 15.61 -9.03 9.27
CA ALA A 207 16.99 -9.16 8.83
C ALA A 207 17.51 -7.88 8.16
N PRO A 208 18.84 -7.59 8.22
CA PRO A 208 19.45 -6.47 7.53
C PRO A 208 19.73 -6.86 6.07
N LEU A 209 18.75 -6.70 5.21
CA LEU A 209 18.83 -7.10 3.81
C LEU A 209 19.20 -5.91 2.92
N MET A 210 20.29 -6.04 2.18
CA MET A 210 20.80 -4.99 1.29
C MET A 210 19.78 -4.54 0.23
N VAL A 211 18.92 -5.47 -0.24
CA VAL A 211 17.89 -5.16 -1.24
C VAL A 211 16.77 -4.27 -0.68
N LEU A 212 16.61 -4.23 0.63
CA LEU A 212 15.64 -3.35 1.30
C LEU A 212 16.29 -2.07 1.82
N GLU A 213 17.63 -2.03 1.88
CA GLU A 213 18.36 -0.85 2.34
C GLU A 213 18.10 0.34 1.40
N GLY A 214 17.74 1.48 1.98
CA GLY A 214 17.47 2.70 1.21
C GLY A 214 16.05 2.83 0.65
N ALA A 215 15.17 1.85 0.83
CA ALA A 215 13.75 2.02 0.51
C ALA A 215 13.08 2.98 1.52
N ASP A 216 12.41 4.03 1.04
CA ASP A 216 11.70 5.03 1.86
C ASP A 216 10.19 4.74 1.93
N MET A 217 9.85 3.48 2.09
CA MET A 217 8.50 2.97 2.30
C MET A 217 8.57 1.62 3.01
N PRO A 218 7.45 1.08 3.54
CA PRO A 218 7.39 -0.30 4.02
C PRO A 218 7.90 -1.27 2.95
N ALA A 219 8.92 -2.08 3.30
CA ALA A 219 9.61 -2.93 2.35
C ALA A 219 9.79 -4.35 2.88
N LEU A 220 9.55 -5.35 2.02
CA LEU A 220 9.68 -6.77 2.32
C LEU A 220 10.53 -7.48 1.26
N LEU A 221 11.18 -8.57 1.71
CA LEU A 221 11.65 -9.61 0.81
C LEU A 221 10.91 -10.91 1.14
N ILE A 222 10.38 -11.57 0.11
CA ILE A 222 9.66 -12.83 0.26
C ILE A 222 10.47 -13.94 -0.43
N GLU A 223 11.02 -14.85 0.39
CA GLU A 223 11.54 -16.14 -0.09
C GLU A 223 10.37 -17.11 -0.22
N ILE A 224 9.95 -17.37 -1.46
CA ILE A 224 8.72 -18.12 -1.79
C ILE A 224 8.88 -19.63 -1.72
N GLY A 225 10.02 -20.13 -1.31
CA GLY A 225 10.41 -21.52 -1.22
C GLY A 225 11.89 -21.68 -1.50
N TYR A 226 12.39 -22.91 -1.49
CA TYR A 226 13.80 -23.20 -1.74
C TYR A 226 13.98 -23.96 -3.06
N LEU A 227 14.35 -23.24 -4.11
CA LEU A 227 14.46 -23.80 -5.46
C LEU A 227 15.44 -24.96 -5.58
N THR A 228 16.48 -25.00 -4.72
CA THR A 228 17.45 -26.12 -4.66
C THR A 228 16.86 -27.41 -4.07
N ASN A 229 15.67 -27.37 -3.45
CA ASN A 229 14.96 -28.56 -2.97
C ASN A 229 14.09 -29.12 -4.11
N PRO A 230 14.27 -30.40 -4.54
CA PRO A 230 13.51 -30.96 -5.66
C PRO A 230 12.00 -30.92 -5.49
N ALA A 231 11.50 -31.12 -4.26
CA ALA A 231 10.06 -31.07 -3.99
C ALA A 231 9.50 -29.63 -4.07
N GLU A 232 10.28 -28.64 -3.65
CA GLU A 232 9.91 -27.22 -3.75
C GLU A 232 10.05 -26.73 -5.22
N GLU A 233 11.09 -27.14 -5.95
CA GLU A 233 11.23 -26.84 -7.38
C GLU A 233 9.99 -27.29 -8.17
N LYS A 234 9.52 -28.50 -7.92
CA LYS A 234 8.31 -29.02 -8.55
C LYS A 234 7.07 -28.16 -8.24
N LYS A 235 6.90 -27.73 -6.98
CA LYS A 235 5.80 -26.84 -6.58
C LYS A 235 5.92 -25.45 -7.23
N LEU A 236 7.12 -24.88 -7.26
CA LEU A 236 7.35 -23.55 -7.84
C LEU A 236 7.18 -23.53 -9.37
N ASN A 237 7.28 -24.67 -10.04
CA ASN A 237 6.95 -24.85 -11.45
C ASN A 237 5.45 -25.11 -11.70
N ASP A 238 4.66 -25.36 -10.66
CA ASP A 238 3.22 -25.56 -10.77
C ASP A 238 2.50 -24.19 -10.80
N THR A 239 1.84 -23.91 -11.91
CA THR A 239 1.13 -22.64 -12.12
C THR A 239 0.00 -22.42 -11.09
N SER A 240 -0.67 -23.48 -10.64
CA SER A 240 -1.74 -23.36 -9.65
C SER A 240 -1.18 -22.97 -8.28
N MET A 241 -0.02 -23.50 -7.92
CA MET A 241 0.70 -23.12 -6.69
C MET A 241 1.20 -21.68 -6.74
N LEU A 242 1.78 -21.25 -7.86
CA LEU A 242 2.19 -19.85 -8.01
C LEU A 242 0.99 -18.88 -7.97
N SER A 243 -0.14 -19.25 -8.58
CA SER A 243 -1.37 -18.45 -8.52
C SER A 243 -1.92 -18.35 -7.10
N GLY A 244 -1.98 -19.46 -6.36
CA GLY A 244 -2.41 -19.44 -4.95
C GLY A 244 -1.49 -18.61 -4.06
N LEU A 245 -0.18 -18.61 -4.35
CA LEU A 245 0.78 -17.76 -3.65
C LEU A 245 0.57 -16.28 -3.98
N ALA A 246 0.33 -15.95 -5.27
CA ALA A 246 0.00 -14.59 -5.69
C ALA A 246 -1.27 -14.10 -4.98
N GLU A 247 -2.35 -14.90 -4.96
CA GLU A 247 -3.59 -14.59 -4.24
C GLU A 247 -3.35 -14.31 -2.75
N GLY A 248 -2.59 -15.15 -2.07
CA GLY A 248 -2.25 -14.95 -0.65
C GLY A 248 -1.49 -13.64 -0.40
N ILE A 249 -0.53 -13.30 -1.27
CA ILE A 249 0.22 -12.04 -1.20
C ILE A 249 -0.71 -10.85 -1.48
N CYS A 250 -1.52 -10.92 -2.53
CA CYS A 250 -2.46 -9.86 -2.91
C CYS A 250 -3.47 -9.57 -1.79
N LYS A 251 -4.06 -10.63 -1.20
CA LYS A 251 -4.98 -10.50 -0.06
C LYS A 251 -4.30 -9.85 1.14
N GLY A 252 -3.05 -10.19 1.43
CA GLY A 252 -2.28 -9.56 2.50
C GLY A 252 -2.02 -8.07 2.26
N ILE A 253 -1.76 -7.68 1.00
CA ILE A 253 -1.61 -6.28 0.57
C ILE A 253 -2.95 -5.54 0.70
N ASP A 254 -4.05 -6.14 0.26
CA ASP A 254 -5.40 -5.56 0.39
C ASP A 254 -5.74 -5.30 1.86
N ASN A 255 -5.47 -6.26 2.74
CA ASN A 255 -5.69 -6.12 4.18
C ASN A 255 -4.83 -5.01 4.78
N PHE A 256 -3.60 -4.83 4.30
CA PHE A 256 -2.71 -3.78 4.75
C PHE A 256 -3.23 -2.37 4.42
N PHE A 257 -3.83 -2.18 3.25
CA PHE A 257 -4.35 -0.87 2.85
C PHE A 257 -5.79 -0.61 3.32
N SER A 258 -6.53 -1.61 3.79
CA SER A 258 -7.87 -1.40 4.33
C SER A 258 -7.83 -0.73 5.72
N LYS A 259 -8.49 0.43 5.82
CA LYS A 259 -8.39 1.33 7.00
C LYS A 259 -8.84 0.71 8.33
N ASN A 260 -9.83 -0.20 8.32
CA ASN A 260 -10.46 -0.68 9.56
C ASN A 260 -9.68 -1.80 10.26
N ASP A 261 -8.89 -2.60 9.51
CA ASP A 261 -8.15 -3.72 10.08
C ASP A 261 -6.72 -3.33 10.45
N HIS A 262 -6.20 -2.26 9.85
CA HIS A 262 -4.82 -1.83 10.01
C HIS A 262 -4.55 -1.20 11.39
N GLU A 263 -5.44 -0.36 11.90
CA GLU A 263 -5.27 0.29 13.22
C GLU A 263 -5.36 -0.72 14.37
N GLN A 264 -6.36 -1.60 14.37
CA GLN A 264 -6.53 -2.62 15.41
C GLN A 264 -5.38 -3.63 15.44
N PHE A 265 -4.84 -3.99 14.27
CA PHE A 265 -3.75 -4.96 14.16
C PHE A 265 -2.40 -4.33 14.57
N ILE A 266 -2.16 -3.05 14.23
CA ILE A 266 -0.97 -2.32 14.71
C ILE A 266 -0.95 -2.26 16.23
N ASP A 267 -2.06 -1.92 16.86
CA ASP A 267 -2.15 -1.84 18.33
C ASP A 267 -1.88 -3.18 19.00
N SER A 268 -2.37 -4.27 18.42
CA SER A 268 -2.14 -5.62 18.99
C SER A 268 -0.67 -6.06 18.94
N ILE A 269 0.09 -5.59 17.92
CA ILE A 269 1.51 -5.96 17.75
C ILE A 269 2.44 -5.06 18.58
N LEU A 270 2.07 -3.80 18.77
CA LEU A 270 2.90 -2.86 19.54
C LEU A 270 2.83 -3.10 21.04
N HIS A 271 1.83 -3.86 21.52
CA HIS A 271 1.61 -4.19 22.94
C HIS A 271 2.03 -5.62 23.31
N GLU A 272 2.55 -6.44 22.40
CA GLU A 272 3.30 -7.68 22.66
C GLU A 272 4.83 -7.42 22.70
#